data_dcfccdb81f0396789efaf1f6daed89b3
#
_entry.id   dcfccdb81f0396789efaf1f6daed89b3
#
_cell.length_a   1.000
_cell.length_b   1.000
_cell.length_c   1.000
_cell.angle_alpha   90.00
_cell.angle_beta   90.00
_cell.angle_gamma   90.00
#
_symmetry.space_group_name_H-M   'P 1'
#
loop_
_entity.id
_entity.type
_entity.pdbx_description
1 polymer ?
#
loop_
_entity_poly.entity_id
_entity_poly.type
_entity_poly.pdbx_seq_one_letter_code
_entity_poly.pdbx_strand_id
1 'polypeptide(L)'
;MKESTPEIHKKDAKKSYPFAVITISSSRHEKYGNASSPEEAEDLSGKAMKDLLEAGGHTVPFYRLVPDERNAIVEAVSAALSGPSALVLTTGGTGLAPKDLTLESLSPLFEKEIPGFGELFRYMSLEEIGTAVILTRAAAGVIKGKAVFCLPGSPNAVKLALSSIIIPEAGHIVRHVGE
;
A
#
# COMPACT_ATOMS: atom_id res chain seq x y z
N MET A 1 23.60 17.09 21.21
CA MET A 1 23.31 17.12 19.75
C MET A 1 21.88 17.59 19.60
N LYS A 2 21.59 18.56 18.71
CA LYS A 2 20.20 18.93 18.41
C LYS A 2 19.54 17.80 17.64
N GLU A 3 18.37 17.34 18.11
CA GLU A 3 17.58 16.35 17.37
C GLU A 3 17.27 16.88 15.97
N SER A 4 17.32 16.01 14.97
CA SER A 4 16.96 16.36 13.59
C SER A 4 15.44 16.59 13.49
N THR A 5 15.00 17.44 12.57
CA THR A 5 13.57 17.71 12.34
C THR A 5 12.75 16.40 12.16
N PRO A 6 13.22 15.38 11.41
CA PRO A 6 12.53 14.10 11.31
C PRO A 6 12.38 13.35 12.64
N GLU A 7 13.37 13.41 13.53
CA GLU A 7 13.30 12.76 14.87
C GLU A 7 12.27 13.43 15.79
N ILE A 8 12.17 14.76 15.74
CA ILE A 8 11.16 15.52 16.50
C ILE A 8 9.76 15.14 15.99
N HIS A 9 9.55 15.07 14.68
CA HIS A 9 8.27 14.71 14.09
C HIS A 9 7.84 13.27 14.39
N LYS A 10 8.78 12.33 14.53
CA LYS A 10 8.49 10.93 14.91
C LYS A 10 8.05 10.82 16.38
N LYS A 11 8.55 11.66 17.29
CA LYS A 11 8.18 11.63 18.72
C LYS A 11 6.73 12.08 18.99
N ASP A 12 6.21 13.01 18.19
CA ASP A 12 4.86 13.58 18.35
C ASP A 12 3.79 12.83 17.54
N ALA A 13 4.17 11.82 16.73
CA ALA A 13 3.23 11.07 15.91
C ALA A 13 2.32 10.18 16.76
N LYS A 14 1.03 10.07 16.38
CA LYS A 14 0.13 9.07 16.95
C LYS A 14 0.78 7.69 16.83
N LYS A 15 0.62 6.88 17.87
CA LYS A 15 1.16 5.50 17.88
C LYS A 15 0.35 4.54 17.03
N SER A 16 -0.86 4.89 16.61
CA SER A 16 -1.78 4.02 15.85
C SER A 16 -2.49 4.79 14.75
N TYR A 17 -2.51 4.23 13.55
CA TYR A 17 -3.23 4.76 12.39
C TYR A 17 -4.11 3.68 11.78
N PRO A 18 -5.30 4.03 11.25
CA PRO A 18 -6.13 3.12 10.48
C PRO A 18 -5.63 3.03 9.03
N PHE A 19 -5.45 1.82 8.54
CA PHE A 19 -5.06 1.51 7.16
C PHE A 19 -6.21 0.86 6.40
N ALA A 20 -6.34 1.15 5.11
CA ALA A 20 -7.10 0.35 4.19
C ALA A 20 -6.16 -0.61 3.43
N VAL A 21 -6.60 -1.84 3.24
CA VAL A 21 -5.91 -2.86 2.44
C VAL A 21 -6.82 -3.26 1.29
N ILE A 22 -6.30 -3.18 0.06
CA ILE A 22 -7.02 -3.56 -1.16
C ILE A 22 -6.16 -4.54 -1.94
N THR A 23 -6.67 -5.74 -2.16
CA THR A 23 -6.01 -6.75 -2.98
C THR A 23 -6.62 -6.77 -4.37
N ILE A 24 -5.76 -6.67 -5.38
CA ILE A 24 -6.14 -6.65 -6.79
C ILE A 24 -5.71 -7.96 -7.41
N SER A 25 -6.69 -8.81 -7.75
CA SER A 25 -6.46 -10.14 -8.32
C SER A 25 -7.72 -10.69 -8.96
N SER A 26 -7.78 -10.73 -10.28
CA SER A 26 -8.93 -11.28 -11.03
C SER A 26 -9.17 -12.74 -10.72
N SER A 27 -8.14 -13.58 -10.71
CA SER A 27 -8.28 -15.02 -10.44
C SER A 27 -8.80 -15.31 -9.03
N ARG A 28 -8.40 -14.49 -8.06
CA ARG A 28 -8.87 -14.62 -6.68
C ARG A 28 -10.30 -14.09 -6.55
N HIS A 29 -10.60 -12.98 -7.19
CA HIS A 29 -11.94 -12.41 -7.20
C HIS A 29 -12.96 -13.33 -7.90
N GLU A 30 -12.59 -14.00 -8.99
CA GLU A 30 -13.44 -15.01 -9.62
C GLU A 30 -13.79 -16.18 -8.67
N LYS A 31 -12.84 -16.58 -7.81
CA LYS A 31 -13.04 -17.70 -6.88
C LYS A 31 -13.83 -17.31 -5.62
N TYR A 32 -13.54 -16.14 -5.05
CA TYR A 32 -14.02 -15.74 -3.72
C TYR A 32 -14.99 -14.56 -3.71
N GLY A 33 -15.22 -13.93 -4.87
CA GLY A 33 -16.12 -12.77 -4.98
C GLY A 33 -15.67 -11.58 -4.13
N ASN A 34 -16.64 -10.90 -3.56
CA ASN A 34 -16.44 -9.71 -2.73
C ASN A 34 -16.07 -10.09 -1.28
N ALA A 35 -14.94 -10.76 -1.10
CA ALA A 35 -14.44 -11.10 0.23
C ALA A 35 -14.20 -9.84 1.08
N SER A 36 -14.58 -9.90 2.36
CA SER A 36 -14.47 -8.81 3.33
C SER A 36 -13.27 -8.93 4.26
N SER A 37 -12.52 -10.02 4.15
CA SER A 37 -11.26 -10.24 4.87
C SER A 37 -10.27 -11.03 4.02
N PRO A 38 -8.95 -10.91 4.29
CA PRO A 38 -7.93 -11.70 3.61
C PRO A 38 -8.13 -13.21 3.81
N GLU A 39 -8.64 -13.62 4.96
CA GLU A 39 -8.88 -15.02 5.31
C GLU A 39 -9.96 -15.64 4.42
N GLU A 40 -11.06 -14.93 4.17
CA GLU A 40 -12.14 -15.36 3.26
C GLU A 40 -11.65 -15.53 1.83
N ALA A 41 -10.68 -14.74 1.42
CA ALA A 41 -10.10 -14.77 0.07
C ALA A 41 -8.90 -15.72 -0.07
N GLU A 42 -8.47 -16.41 0.97
CA GLU A 42 -7.17 -17.13 1.03
C GLU A 42 -6.00 -16.24 0.55
N ASP A 43 -6.05 -14.96 0.88
CA ASP A 43 -5.13 -13.94 0.40
C ASP A 43 -3.91 -13.81 1.30
N LEU A 44 -2.82 -14.48 0.91
CA LEU A 44 -1.58 -14.49 1.68
C LEU A 44 -0.92 -13.12 1.81
N SER A 45 -1.01 -12.29 0.77
CA SER A 45 -0.42 -10.95 0.78
C SER A 45 -1.24 -9.99 1.62
N GLY A 46 -2.56 -9.98 1.45
CA GLY A 46 -3.47 -9.19 2.28
C GLY A 46 -3.41 -9.59 3.74
N LYS A 47 -3.33 -10.91 4.03
CA LYS A 47 -3.13 -11.40 5.40
C LYS A 47 -1.80 -10.92 6.00
N ALA A 48 -0.71 -11.04 5.25
CA ALA A 48 0.59 -10.56 5.71
C ALA A 48 0.59 -9.05 5.99
N MET A 49 -0.10 -8.26 5.16
CA MET A 49 -0.27 -6.81 5.39
C MET A 49 -1.03 -6.55 6.69
N LYS A 50 -2.17 -7.20 6.89
CA LYS A 50 -3.00 -7.06 8.09
C LYS A 50 -2.21 -7.44 9.34
N ASP A 51 -1.59 -8.62 9.36
CA ASP A 51 -0.83 -9.12 10.51
C ASP A 51 0.32 -8.16 10.88
N LEU A 52 1.06 -7.63 9.90
CA LEU A 52 2.17 -6.69 10.14
C LEU A 52 1.69 -5.33 10.65
N LEU A 53 0.59 -4.82 10.10
CA LEU A 53 0.01 -3.56 10.56
C LEU A 53 -0.50 -3.65 12.00
N GLU A 54 -1.21 -4.73 12.33
CA GLU A 54 -1.71 -4.99 13.68
C GLU A 54 -0.57 -5.21 14.68
N ALA A 55 0.46 -5.97 14.29
CA ALA A 55 1.68 -6.14 15.10
C ALA A 55 2.43 -4.81 15.31
N GLY A 56 2.37 -3.87 14.35
CA GLY A 56 2.88 -2.52 14.46
C GLY A 56 2.00 -1.57 15.29
N GLY A 57 0.89 -2.05 15.86
CA GLY A 57 -0.03 -1.24 16.67
C GLY A 57 -1.03 -0.44 15.85
N HIS A 58 -1.14 -0.69 14.55
CA HIS A 58 -2.10 -0.05 13.65
C HIS A 58 -3.40 -0.85 13.55
N THR A 59 -4.41 -0.30 12.87
CA THR A 59 -5.69 -1.00 12.63
C THR A 59 -5.98 -1.11 11.14
N VAL A 60 -6.74 -2.14 10.74
CA VAL A 60 -7.16 -2.36 9.36
C VAL A 60 -8.70 -2.40 9.29
N PRO A 61 -9.37 -1.25 9.37
CA PRO A 61 -10.84 -1.18 9.34
C PRO A 61 -11.45 -1.43 7.96
N PHE A 62 -10.62 -1.53 6.93
CA PHE A 62 -11.09 -1.71 5.55
C PHE A 62 -10.22 -2.74 4.83
N TYR A 63 -10.84 -3.79 4.33
CA TYR A 63 -10.27 -4.73 3.38
C TYR A 63 -11.22 -4.90 2.20
N ARG A 64 -10.68 -5.01 0.99
CA ARG A 64 -11.44 -5.36 -0.20
C ARG A 64 -10.59 -6.14 -1.20
N LEU A 65 -11.19 -7.19 -1.78
CA LEU A 65 -10.66 -7.91 -2.94
C LEU A 65 -11.38 -7.42 -4.19
N VAL A 66 -10.63 -7.04 -5.22
CA VAL A 66 -11.18 -6.57 -6.50
C VAL A 66 -10.46 -7.22 -7.70
N PRO A 67 -11.12 -7.32 -8.86
CA PRO A 67 -10.47 -7.77 -10.09
C PRO A 67 -9.51 -6.70 -10.64
N ASP A 68 -8.61 -7.10 -11.55
CA ASP A 68 -7.73 -6.20 -12.31
C ASP A 68 -8.53 -5.42 -13.36
N GLU A 69 -9.45 -4.59 -12.92
CA GLU A 69 -10.32 -3.74 -13.73
C GLU A 69 -10.25 -2.30 -13.22
N ARG A 70 -10.03 -1.35 -14.13
CA ARG A 70 -9.84 0.07 -13.79
C ARG A 70 -10.95 0.61 -12.87
N ASN A 71 -12.20 0.38 -13.23
CA ASN A 71 -13.34 0.90 -12.45
C ASN A 71 -13.39 0.30 -11.05
N ALA A 72 -13.22 -1.02 -10.93
CA ALA A 72 -13.22 -1.73 -9.65
C ALA A 72 -12.08 -1.24 -8.73
N ILE A 73 -10.88 -1.03 -9.28
CA ILE A 73 -9.71 -0.50 -8.55
C ILE A 73 -10.00 0.91 -8.05
N VAL A 74 -10.46 1.81 -8.93
CA VAL A 74 -10.74 3.22 -8.59
C VAL A 74 -11.86 3.33 -7.57
N GLU A 75 -12.94 2.55 -7.70
CA GLU A 75 -14.05 2.52 -6.75
C GLU A 75 -13.61 2.03 -5.36
N ALA A 76 -12.80 0.97 -5.29
CA ALA A 76 -12.29 0.45 -4.03
C ALA A 76 -11.41 1.47 -3.31
N VAL A 77 -10.48 2.11 -4.03
CA VAL A 77 -9.63 3.17 -3.47
C VAL A 77 -10.46 4.38 -3.05
N SER A 78 -11.43 4.80 -3.85
CA SER A 78 -12.31 5.92 -3.50
C SER A 78 -13.14 5.66 -2.25
N ALA A 79 -13.63 4.42 -2.07
CA ALA A 79 -14.33 4.00 -0.86
C ALA A 79 -13.41 4.02 0.36
N ALA A 80 -12.18 3.52 0.24
CA ALA A 80 -11.17 3.55 1.30
C ALA A 80 -10.80 4.99 1.69
N LEU A 81 -10.63 5.89 0.70
CA LEU A 81 -10.33 7.30 0.93
C LEU A 81 -11.47 8.06 1.61
N SER A 82 -12.72 7.66 1.35
CA SER A 82 -13.92 8.25 1.98
C SER A 82 -14.16 7.72 3.40
N GLY A 83 -13.52 6.62 3.76
CA GLY A 83 -13.62 5.98 5.07
C GLY A 83 -12.64 6.56 6.11
N PRO A 84 -12.55 5.90 7.28
CA PRO A 84 -11.71 6.34 8.39
C PRO A 84 -10.20 6.13 8.16
N SER A 85 -9.79 5.43 7.10
CA SER A 85 -8.39 5.09 6.85
C SER A 85 -7.53 6.33 6.63
N ALA A 86 -6.37 6.39 7.29
CA ALA A 86 -5.38 7.46 7.12
C ALA A 86 -4.44 7.17 5.94
N LEU A 87 -4.17 5.89 5.69
CA LEU A 87 -3.34 5.43 4.59
C LEU A 87 -4.06 4.30 3.83
N VAL A 88 -3.82 4.22 2.52
CA VAL A 88 -4.38 3.19 1.64
C VAL A 88 -3.25 2.38 1.01
N LEU A 89 -3.33 1.07 1.15
CA LEU A 89 -2.39 0.12 0.57
C LEU A 89 -3.10 -0.73 -0.47
N THR A 90 -2.55 -0.80 -1.67
CA THR A 90 -2.99 -1.76 -2.68
C THR A 90 -1.90 -2.78 -2.94
N THR A 91 -2.24 -4.03 -3.23
CA THR A 91 -1.31 -5.09 -3.60
C THR A 91 -1.82 -5.87 -4.80
N GLY A 92 -0.95 -6.14 -5.77
CA GLY A 92 -1.27 -6.82 -7.02
C GLY A 92 -1.52 -5.87 -8.20
N GLY A 93 -1.60 -6.43 -9.41
CA GLY A 93 -1.86 -5.70 -10.64
C GLY A 93 -0.82 -4.62 -11.02
N THR A 94 0.42 -4.70 -10.50
CA THR A 94 1.47 -3.72 -10.78
C THR A 94 2.50 -4.20 -11.80
N GLY A 95 2.34 -5.39 -12.37
CA GLY A 95 3.28 -5.97 -13.33
C GLY A 95 3.20 -5.33 -14.72
N LEU A 96 3.84 -5.98 -15.69
CA LEU A 96 3.95 -5.50 -17.08
C LEU A 96 2.95 -6.16 -18.03
N ALA A 97 2.13 -7.07 -17.54
CA ALA A 97 1.12 -7.71 -18.39
C ALA A 97 -0.01 -6.71 -18.74
N PRO A 98 -0.65 -6.84 -19.92
CA PRO A 98 -1.74 -5.95 -20.32
C PRO A 98 -2.91 -5.89 -19.33
N LYS A 99 -3.07 -6.92 -18.51
CA LYS A 99 -4.10 -7.00 -17.47
C LYS A 99 -3.69 -6.35 -16.14
N ASP A 100 -2.42 -6.01 -15.95
CA ASP A 100 -1.94 -5.34 -14.74
C ASP A 100 -2.29 -3.85 -14.83
N LEU A 101 -3.36 -3.43 -14.17
CA LEU A 101 -3.96 -2.09 -14.34
C LEU A 101 -3.87 -1.20 -13.11
N THR A 102 -3.21 -1.65 -12.01
CA THR A 102 -3.18 -0.88 -10.76
C THR A 102 -2.56 0.50 -10.95
N LEU A 103 -1.36 0.57 -11.52
CA LEU A 103 -0.68 1.86 -11.72
C LEU A 103 -1.34 2.70 -12.81
N GLU A 104 -1.81 2.07 -13.88
CA GLU A 104 -2.55 2.72 -14.96
C GLU A 104 -3.88 3.34 -14.48
N SER A 105 -4.43 2.80 -13.41
CA SER A 105 -5.67 3.29 -12.80
C SER A 105 -5.43 4.38 -11.76
N LEU A 106 -4.40 4.26 -10.95
CA LEU A 106 -4.19 5.10 -9.76
C LEU A 106 -3.19 6.22 -9.97
N SER A 107 -2.11 6.03 -10.75
CA SER A 107 -1.12 7.09 -10.98
C SER A 107 -1.72 8.37 -11.59
N PRO A 108 -2.67 8.31 -12.51
CA PRO A 108 -3.33 9.52 -13.02
C PRO A 108 -4.16 10.29 -11.98
N LEU A 109 -4.47 9.68 -10.84
CA LEU A 109 -5.23 10.28 -9.75
C LEU A 109 -4.34 10.91 -8.67
N PHE A 110 -3.03 10.70 -8.73
CA PHE A 110 -2.12 11.28 -7.77
C PHE A 110 -2.04 12.81 -7.95
N GLU A 111 -2.43 13.54 -6.91
CA GLU A 111 -2.24 14.99 -6.83
C GLU A 111 -0.75 15.33 -6.66
N LYS A 112 -0.03 14.45 -5.97
CA LYS A 112 1.43 14.48 -5.79
C LYS A 112 1.96 13.05 -5.81
N GLU A 113 3.07 12.83 -6.47
CA GLU A 113 3.80 11.56 -6.41
C GLU A 113 4.76 11.52 -5.22
N ILE A 114 5.03 10.33 -4.70
CA ILE A 114 6.06 10.05 -3.69
C ILE A 114 7.12 9.14 -4.33
N PRO A 115 7.97 9.67 -5.24
CA PRO A 115 8.88 8.86 -6.05
C PRO A 115 9.92 8.13 -5.19
N GLY A 116 10.36 8.74 -4.09
CA GLY A 116 11.30 8.13 -3.15
C GLY A 116 10.84 6.80 -2.56
N PHE A 117 9.54 6.56 -2.47
CA PHE A 117 9.03 5.25 -2.06
C PHE A 117 9.43 4.15 -3.06
N GLY A 118 9.14 4.34 -4.33
CA GLY A 118 9.47 3.36 -5.36
C GLY A 118 10.99 3.17 -5.53
N GLU A 119 11.77 4.23 -5.39
CA GLU A 119 13.24 4.19 -5.44
C GLU A 119 13.81 3.37 -4.29
N LEU A 120 13.41 3.68 -3.05
CA LEU A 120 13.87 2.97 -1.85
C LEU A 120 13.41 1.51 -1.85
N PHE A 121 12.16 1.24 -2.24
CA PHE A 121 11.65 -0.13 -2.35
C PHE A 121 12.46 -0.97 -3.34
N ARG A 122 12.79 -0.44 -4.53
CA ARG A 122 13.63 -1.13 -5.51
C ARG A 122 15.06 -1.33 -5.01
N TYR A 123 15.63 -0.33 -4.36
CA TYR A 123 16.96 -0.44 -3.77
C TYR A 123 17.04 -1.56 -2.74
N MET A 124 16.07 -1.63 -1.84
CA MET A 124 16.02 -2.68 -0.80
C MET A 124 15.69 -4.06 -1.38
N SER A 125 14.91 -4.14 -2.45
CA SER A 125 14.58 -5.40 -3.12
C SER A 125 15.78 -5.99 -3.89
N LEU A 126 16.80 -5.19 -4.21
CA LEU A 126 17.97 -5.63 -4.99
C LEU A 126 18.71 -6.80 -4.36
N GLU A 127 18.82 -6.83 -3.03
CA GLU A 127 19.48 -7.92 -2.30
C GLU A 127 18.72 -9.25 -2.41
N GLU A 128 17.38 -9.20 -2.50
CA GLU A 128 16.54 -10.40 -2.54
C GLU A 128 16.36 -10.94 -3.97
N ILE A 129 16.10 -10.07 -4.94
CA ILE A 129 15.71 -10.47 -6.31
C ILE A 129 16.73 -10.09 -7.39
N GLY A 130 17.86 -9.49 -7.01
CA GLY A 130 18.91 -9.12 -7.95
C GLY A 130 18.41 -8.16 -9.02
N THR A 131 18.95 -8.28 -10.24
CA THR A 131 18.62 -7.40 -11.37
C THR A 131 17.16 -7.48 -11.83
N ALA A 132 16.39 -8.50 -11.42
CA ALA A 132 14.96 -8.57 -11.69
C ALA A 132 14.19 -7.37 -11.11
N VAL A 133 14.80 -6.64 -10.18
CA VAL A 133 14.24 -5.39 -9.61
C VAL A 133 13.85 -4.36 -10.67
N ILE A 134 14.48 -4.36 -11.86
CA ILE A 134 14.13 -3.45 -12.96
C ILE A 134 12.66 -3.59 -13.43
N LEU A 135 12.05 -4.74 -13.18
CA LEU A 135 10.65 -5.01 -13.54
C LEU A 135 9.66 -4.58 -12.44
N THR A 136 10.17 -4.11 -11.30
CA THR A 136 9.34 -3.76 -10.14
C THR A 136 8.72 -2.38 -10.31
N ARG A 137 7.40 -2.32 -10.29
CA ARG A 137 6.62 -1.12 -10.52
C ARG A 137 5.88 -0.62 -9.26
N ALA A 138 6.51 -0.70 -8.10
CA ALA A 138 5.97 -0.10 -6.87
C ALA A 138 5.95 1.44 -6.98
N ALA A 139 4.84 2.06 -6.55
CA ALA A 139 4.65 3.50 -6.58
C ALA A 139 3.83 3.98 -5.38
N ALA A 140 3.92 5.27 -5.06
CA ALA A 140 3.08 5.91 -4.07
C ALA A 140 2.76 7.35 -4.47
N GLY A 141 1.62 7.85 -4.00
CA GLY A 141 1.19 9.22 -4.23
C GLY A 141 0.14 9.66 -3.22
N VAL A 142 -0.28 10.90 -3.33
CA VAL A 142 -1.31 11.52 -2.48
C VAL A 142 -2.59 11.67 -3.28
N ILE A 143 -3.71 11.22 -2.72
CA ILE A 143 -5.05 11.41 -3.26
C ILE A 143 -5.95 11.91 -2.11
N LYS A 144 -6.59 13.05 -2.28
CA LYS A 144 -7.48 13.67 -1.29
C LYS A 144 -6.86 13.78 0.10
N GLY A 145 -5.59 14.21 0.14
CA GLY A 145 -4.85 14.39 1.39
C GLY A 145 -4.51 13.09 2.13
N LYS A 146 -4.53 11.93 1.47
CA LYS A 146 -4.14 10.64 2.03
C LYS A 146 -3.09 9.97 1.16
N ALA A 147 -2.11 9.30 1.77
CA ALA A 147 -1.12 8.54 1.02
C ALA A 147 -1.69 7.20 0.55
N VAL A 148 -1.46 6.90 -0.73
CA VAL A 148 -1.83 5.66 -1.40
C VAL A 148 -0.56 4.98 -1.88
N PHE A 149 -0.35 3.73 -1.49
CA PHE A 149 0.79 2.91 -1.88
C PHE A 149 0.35 1.77 -2.76
N CYS A 150 0.99 1.60 -3.91
CA CYS A 150 0.76 0.52 -4.86
C CYS A 150 1.92 -0.47 -4.77
N LEU A 151 1.65 -1.67 -4.23
CA LEU A 151 2.65 -2.70 -3.93
C LEU A 151 2.54 -3.87 -4.89
N PRO A 152 3.66 -4.55 -5.21
CA PRO A 152 3.62 -5.83 -5.91
C PRO A 152 2.81 -6.87 -5.14
N GLY A 153 2.24 -7.86 -5.88
CA GLY A 153 1.32 -8.85 -5.32
C GLY A 153 1.98 -9.97 -4.49
N SER A 154 3.30 -10.02 -4.35
CA SER A 154 3.96 -11.09 -3.61
C SER A 154 4.01 -10.83 -2.09
N PRO A 155 3.86 -11.88 -1.25
CA PRO A 155 3.98 -11.72 0.20
C PRO A 155 5.32 -11.13 0.66
N ASN A 156 6.44 -11.45 -0.01
CA ASN A 156 7.74 -10.90 0.33
C ASN A 156 7.82 -9.40 0.03
N ALA A 157 7.30 -8.97 -1.11
CA ALA A 157 7.25 -7.56 -1.48
C ALA A 157 6.45 -6.73 -0.47
N VAL A 158 5.28 -7.21 -0.04
CA VAL A 158 4.46 -6.49 0.94
C VAL A 158 5.12 -6.48 2.32
N LYS A 159 5.79 -7.56 2.72
CA LYS A 159 6.56 -7.60 3.98
C LYS A 159 7.68 -6.58 3.98
N LEU A 160 8.48 -6.54 2.91
CA LEU A 160 9.57 -5.57 2.77
C LEU A 160 9.04 -4.12 2.84
N ALA A 161 8.02 -3.80 2.02
CA ALA A 161 7.45 -2.46 1.98
C ALA A 161 6.92 -2.00 3.34
N LEU A 162 6.17 -2.85 4.02
CA LEU A 162 5.55 -2.52 5.30
C LEU A 162 6.57 -2.43 6.42
N SER A 163 7.39 -3.47 6.62
CA SER A 163 8.29 -3.54 7.77
C SER A 163 9.44 -2.54 7.70
N SER A 164 9.94 -2.26 6.48
CA SER A 164 11.16 -1.47 6.33
C SER A 164 10.90 -0.02 5.91
N ILE A 165 9.71 0.30 5.36
CA ILE A 165 9.45 1.64 4.82
C ILE A 165 8.18 2.23 5.42
N ILE A 166 7.01 1.59 5.24
CA ILE A 166 5.72 2.24 5.47
C ILE A 166 5.42 2.36 6.96
N ILE A 167 5.53 1.28 7.74
CA ILE A 167 5.24 1.29 9.18
C ILE A 167 6.18 2.23 9.93
N PRO A 168 7.51 2.21 9.71
CA PRO A 168 8.43 3.13 10.37
C PRO A 168 8.14 4.62 10.09
N GLU A 169 7.60 4.94 8.91
CA GLU A 169 7.34 6.30 8.46
C GLU A 169 5.86 6.70 8.50
N ALA A 170 4.95 5.81 8.93
CA ALA A 170 3.50 6.05 8.88
C ALA A 170 3.08 7.37 9.53
N GLY A 171 3.59 7.66 10.72
CA GLY A 171 3.28 8.90 11.43
C GLY A 171 3.79 10.16 10.73
N HIS A 172 4.98 10.08 10.15
CA HIS A 172 5.60 11.17 9.40
C HIS A 172 4.81 11.43 8.10
N ILE A 173 4.47 10.36 7.37
CA ILE A 173 3.68 10.44 6.14
C ILE A 173 2.31 11.08 6.41
N VAL A 174 1.55 10.56 7.40
CA VAL A 174 0.20 11.06 7.71
C VAL A 174 0.23 12.54 8.07
N ARG A 175 1.24 13.00 8.82
CA ARG A 175 1.40 14.41 9.15
C ARG A 175 1.59 15.26 7.89
N HIS A 176 2.50 14.88 7.01
CA HIS A 176 2.83 15.67 5.81
C HIS A 176 1.73 15.68 4.73
N VAL A 177 0.94 14.61 4.61
CA VAL A 177 -0.16 14.60 3.63
C VAL A 177 -1.42 15.30 4.15
N GLY A 178 -1.52 15.51 5.47
CA GLY A 178 -2.65 16.20 6.12
C GLY A 178 -2.46 17.70 6.34
N GLU A 179 -1.25 18.22 6.09
CA GLU A 179 -0.92 19.65 6.10
C GLU A 179 -1.28 20.31 4.75
#